data_604c6cbb52cdf5114b108abd8b294d00
#
_entry.id   604c6cbb52cdf5114b108abd8b294d00
#
_cell.length_a   1.000
_cell.length_b   1.000
_cell.length_c   1.000
_cell.angle_alpha   90.00
_cell.angle_beta   90.00
_cell.angle_gamma   90.00
#
_symmetry.space_group_name_H-M   'P 1'
#
loop_
_entity.id
_entity.type
_entity.pdbx_description
1 polymer ?
#
loop_
_entity_poly.entity_id
_entity_poly.type
_entity_poly.pdbx_seq_one_letter_code
_entity_poly.pdbx_strand_id
1 'polypeptide(L)'
;MAENKKSFVLYCDLLKSIDHLTYEEKGILFTHLLEYVNDKNPVLTDRLILTAWKPIELQLKRDLQEWEVIKEDRSQSGVLGNLKRWHSDLYNKVLNNEINVKDAEIIAKGRKVSHSDKNNRTPSQHIANIAVNVTDNVN
;
A
#
# COMPACT_ATOMS: atom_id res chain seq x y z
N MET A 1 3.56 -0.46 -14.11
CA MET A 1 2.60 -0.46 -12.99
C MET A 1 2.96 0.62 -11.98
N ALA A 2 2.14 0.90 -10.97
CA ALA A 2 2.40 2.00 -10.04
C ALA A 2 3.79 1.89 -9.39
N GLU A 3 4.49 3.00 -9.41
CA GLU A 3 5.76 3.17 -8.72
C GLU A 3 5.61 2.77 -7.24
N ASN A 4 6.50 1.94 -6.72
CA ASN A 4 6.47 1.39 -5.36
C ASN A 4 5.46 0.26 -5.07
N LYS A 5 4.74 -0.28 -6.04
CA LYS A 5 3.91 -1.48 -5.84
C LYS A 5 4.80 -2.74 -5.98
N LYS A 6 5.08 -3.41 -4.87
CA LYS A 6 5.99 -4.58 -4.82
C LYS A 6 5.31 -5.92 -5.15
N SER A 7 3.98 -5.96 -5.25
CA SER A 7 3.22 -7.19 -5.46
C SER A 7 1.98 -6.91 -6.29
N PHE A 8 1.48 -7.94 -6.95
CA PHE A 8 0.20 -7.95 -7.65
C PHE A 8 -0.56 -9.23 -7.30
N VAL A 9 -1.85 -9.25 -7.58
CA VAL A 9 -2.73 -10.38 -7.28
C VAL A 9 -3.06 -11.13 -8.57
N LEU A 10 -2.97 -12.46 -8.54
CA LEU A 10 -3.52 -13.35 -9.54
C LEU A 10 -4.67 -14.14 -8.92
N TYR A 11 -5.78 -14.23 -9.63
CA TYR A 11 -6.96 -14.92 -9.15
C TYR A 11 -6.92 -16.39 -9.56
N CYS A 12 -7.45 -17.27 -8.72
CA CYS A 12 -7.39 -18.72 -8.91
C CYS A 12 -8.15 -19.20 -10.15
N ASP A 13 -9.15 -18.46 -10.62
CA ASP A 13 -9.93 -18.74 -11.80
C ASP A 13 -9.16 -18.52 -13.12
N LEU A 14 -8.02 -17.81 -13.05
CA LEU A 14 -7.12 -17.67 -14.19
C LEU A 14 -6.73 -19.02 -14.79
N LEU A 15 -6.55 -20.05 -13.96
CA LEU A 15 -6.21 -21.39 -14.43
C LEU A 15 -7.22 -21.90 -15.46
N LYS A 16 -8.52 -21.68 -15.22
CA LYS A 16 -9.60 -22.07 -16.13
C LYS A 16 -9.58 -21.26 -17.44
N SER A 17 -9.22 -19.99 -17.34
CA SER A 17 -9.18 -19.08 -18.48
C SER A 17 -8.05 -19.41 -19.46
N ILE A 18 -6.97 -20.04 -18.98
CA ILE A 18 -5.79 -20.40 -19.79
C ILE A 18 -5.66 -21.91 -20.03
N ASP A 19 -6.66 -22.71 -19.67
CA ASP A 19 -6.59 -24.18 -19.75
C ASP A 19 -6.39 -24.67 -21.19
N HIS A 20 -6.95 -23.96 -22.16
CA HIS A 20 -6.83 -24.24 -23.59
C HIS A 20 -5.45 -23.95 -24.20
N LEU A 21 -4.56 -23.26 -23.45
CA LEU A 21 -3.20 -22.95 -23.91
C LEU A 21 -2.25 -24.12 -23.64
N THR A 22 -1.28 -24.30 -24.52
CA THR A 22 -0.15 -25.22 -24.34
C THR A 22 0.77 -24.71 -23.20
N TYR A 23 1.66 -25.57 -22.73
CA TYR A 23 2.65 -25.16 -21.71
C TYR A 23 3.60 -24.05 -22.21
N GLU A 24 3.96 -24.08 -23.49
CA GLU A 24 4.80 -23.08 -24.12
C GLU A 24 4.07 -21.71 -24.16
N GLU A 25 2.82 -21.69 -24.62
CA GLU A 25 1.98 -20.48 -24.65
C GLU A 25 1.71 -19.93 -23.25
N LYS A 26 1.48 -20.80 -22.25
CA LYS A 26 1.39 -20.40 -20.83
C LYS A 26 2.68 -19.76 -20.34
N GLY A 27 3.84 -20.30 -20.74
CA GLY A 27 5.14 -19.74 -20.42
C GLY A 27 5.34 -18.34 -21.01
N ILE A 28 4.96 -18.15 -22.29
CA ILE A 28 5.01 -16.85 -22.97
C ILE A 28 4.07 -15.86 -22.28
N LEU A 29 2.83 -16.26 -21.98
CA LEU A 29 1.85 -15.43 -21.28
C LEU A 29 2.35 -14.99 -19.91
N PHE A 30 2.93 -15.91 -19.13
CA PHE A 30 3.46 -15.62 -17.80
C PHE A 30 4.66 -14.68 -17.87
N THR A 31 5.57 -14.87 -18.81
CA THR A 31 6.70 -13.97 -19.05
C THR A 31 6.21 -12.58 -19.41
N HIS A 32 5.25 -12.48 -20.33
CA HIS A 32 4.63 -11.22 -20.73
C HIS A 32 3.99 -10.48 -19.52
N LEU A 33 3.27 -11.22 -18.66
CA LEU A 33 2.68 -10.68 -17.45
C LEU A 33 3.76 -10.09 -16.52
N LEU A 34 4.84 -10.83 -16.27
CA LEU A 34 5.94 -10.35 -15.42
C LEU A 34 6.63 -9.12 -16.02
N GLU A 35 6.82 -9.08 -17.33
CA GLU A 35 7.39 -7.91 -18.00
C GLU A 35 6.46 -6.71 -17.92
N TYR A 36 5.16 -6.90 -18.13
CA TYR A 36 4.15 -5.85 -18.02
C TYR A 36 4.11 -5.23 -16.63
N VAL A 37 4.10 -6.03 -15.55
CA VAL A 37 4.07 -5.51 -14.18
C VAL A 37 5.37 -4.82 -13.76
N ASN A 38 6.47 -5.09 -14.49
CA ASN A 38 7.77 -4.43 -14.32
C ASN A 38 8.01 -3.27 -15.30
N ASP A 39 6.94 -2.77 -15.96
CA ASP A 39 6.96 -1.60 -16.86
C ASP A 39 7.88 -1.75 -18.09
N LYS A 40 8.12 -2.97 -18.54
CA LYS A 40 8.93 -3.25 -19.73
C LYS A 40 8.18 -3.11 -21.05
N ASN A 41 6.87 -2.83 -21.01
CA ASN A 41 6.01 -2.66 -22.17
C ASN A 41 6.16 -3.78 -23.23
N PRO A 42 6.00 -5.07 -22.84
CA PRO A 42 6.17 -6.17 -23.75
C PRO A 42 5.08 -6.19 -24.84
N VAL A 43 5.43 -6.71 -26.02
CA VAL A 43 4.50 -6.83 -27.14
C VAL A 43 4.18 -8.29 -27.40
N LEU A 44 2.88 -8.65 -27.44
CA LEU A 44 2.40 -9.96 -27.86
C LEU A 44 1.99 -9.90 -29.33
N THR A 45 2.52 -10.83 -30.12
CA THR A 45 2.19 -10.98 -31.53
C THR A 45 1.20 -12.12 -31.77
N ASP A 46 1.18 -13.13 -30.90
CA ASP A 46 0.29 -14.27 -31.01
C ASP A 46 -1.14 -13.87 -30.61
N ARG A 47 -2.10 -14.14 -31.51
CA ARG A 47 -3.51 -13.78 -31.33
C ARG A 47 -4.17 -14.56 -30.20
N LEU A 48 -3.83 -15.84 -30.03
CA LEU A 48 -4.43 -16.68 -28.99
C LEU A 48 -3.99 -16.23 -27.61
N ILE A 49 -2.69 -16.01 -27.44
CA ILE A 49 -2.11 -15.51 -26.19
C ILE A 49 -2.62 -14.12 -25.88
N LEU A 50 -2.75 -13.26 -26.89
CA LEU A 50 -3.31 -11.91 -26.74
C LEU A 50 -4.77 -11.95 -26.24
N THR A 51 -5.56 -12.91 -26.74
CA THR A 51 -6.96 -13.08 -26.29
C THR A 51 -7.01 -13.50 -24.82
N ALA A 52 -6.13 -14.39 -24.38
CA ALA A 52 -6.02 -14.81 -22.99
C ALA A 52 -5.45 -13.71 -22.09
N TRP A 53 -4.58 -12.84 -22.62
CA TRP A 53 -3.99 -11.72 -21.91
C TRP A 53 -4.97 -10.61 -21.58
N LYS A 54 -5.88 -10.26 -22.49
CA LYS A 54 -6.78 -9.11 -22.33
C LYS A 54 -7.57 -9.06 -21.02
N PRO A 55 -8.21 -10.13 -20.54
CA PRO A 55 -8.88 -10.15 -19.24
C PRO A 55 -7.92 -9.89 -18.08
N ILE A 56 -6.71 -10.45 -18.14
CA ILE A 56 -5.68 -10.30 -17.11
C ILE A 56 -5.22 -8.83 -17.03
N GLU A 57 -4.96 -8.23 -18.19
CA GLU A 57 -4.58 -6.80 -18.27
C GLU A 57 -5.63 -5.89 -17.65
N LEU A 58 -6.91 -6.10 -17.97
CA LEU A 58 -8.01 -5.33 -17.44
C LEU A 58 -8.16 -5.49 -15.93
N GLN A 59 -7.94 -6.69 -15.42
CA GLN A 59 -7.97 -6.96 -13.99
C GLN A 59 -6.81 -6.26 -13.28
N LEU A 60 -5.58 -6.41 -13.78
CA LEU A 60 -4.41 -5.73 -13.23
C LEU A 60 -4.57 -4.20 -13.20
N LYS A 61 -5.21 -3.62 -14.21
CA LYS A 61 -5.51 -2.18 -14.24
C LYS A 61 -6.52 -1.78 -13.16
N ARG A 62 -7.57 -2.57 -12.93
CA ARG A 62 -8.56 -2.31 -11.86
C ARG A 62 -7.90 -2.40 -10.48
N ASP A 63 -7.15 -3.49 -10.23
CA ASP A 63 -6.44 -3.67 -8.96
C ASP A 63 -5.42 -2.55 -8.70
N LEU A 64 -4.85 -1.97 -9.75
CA LEU A 64 -3.96 -0.84 -9.66
C LEU A 64 -4.71 0.42 -9.23
N GLN A 65 -5.84 0.71 -9.87
CA GLN A 65 -6.68 1.86 -9.51
C GLN A 65 -7.18 1.77 -8.07
N GLU A 66 -7.66 0.62 -7.64
CA GLU A 66 -8.07 0.39 -6.25
C GLU A 66 -6.91 0.60 -5.27
N TRP A 67 -5.73 0.10 -5.60
CA TRP A 67 -4.55 0.27 -4.77
C TRP A 67 -4.15 1.75 -4.64
N GLU A 68 -4.24 2.54 -5.71
CA GLU A 68 -3.95 3.97 -5.69
C GLU A 68 -4.93 4.74 -4.80
N VAL A 69 -6.23 4.42 -4.88
CA VAL A 69 -7.26 5.00 -4.00
C VAL A 69 -6.99 4.66 -2.54
N ILE A 70 -6.76 3.39 -2.22
CA ILE A 70 -6.46 2.94 -0.85
C ILE A 70 -5.18 3.59 -0.33
N LYS A 71 -4.16 3.75 -1.16
CA LYS A 71 -2.90 4.41 -0.80
C LYS A 71 -3.13 5.88 -0.46
N GLU A 72 -3.92 6.60 -1.27
CA GLU A 72 -4.26 8.00 -1.01
C GLU A 72 -5.08 8.14 0.28
N ASP A 73 -6.11 7.31 0.49
CA ASP A 73 -6.93 7.31 1.70
C ASP A 73 -6.09 7.06 2.97
N ARG A 74 -5.16 6.10 2.91
CA ARG A 74 -4.24 5.84 4.02
C ARG A 74 -3.31 7.02 4.27
N SER A 75 -2.82 7.67 3.23
CA SER A 75 -1.98 8.86 3.32
C SER A 75 -2.74 9.99 4.01
N GLN A 76 -3.97 10.28 3.56
CA GLN A 76 -4.82 11.32 4.14
C GLN A 76 -5.17 11.02 5.60
N SER A 77 -5.51 9.76 5.91
CA SER A 77 -5.79 9.33 7.28
C SER A 77 -4.57 9.52 8.20
N GLY A 78 -3.36 9.23 7.69
CA GLY A 78 -2.11 9.47 8.40
C GLY A 78 -1.87 10.96 8.68
N VAL A 79 -2.12 11.82 7.67
CA VAL A 79 -2.03 13.28 7.82
C VAL A 79 -3.04 13.77 8.85
N LEU A 80 -4.31 13.36 8.76
CA LEU A 80 -5.36 13.74 9.72
C LEU A 80 -5.02 13.31 11.15
N GLY A 81 -4.49 12.09 11.32
CA GLY A 81 -4.03 11.62 12.62
C GLY A 81 -2.90 12.49 13.20
N ASN A 82 -1.96 12.90 12.35
CA ASN A 82 -0.88 13.80 12.72
C ASN A 82 -1.40 15.20 13.09
N LEU A 83 -2.28 15.78 12.25
CA LEU A 83 -2.91 17.07 12.52
C LEU A 83 -3.69 17.05 13.84
N LYS A 84 -4.50 16.02 14.08
CA LYS A 84 -5.24 15.87 15.33
C LYS A 84 -4.34 15.88 16.55
N ARG A 85 -3.17 15.25 16.45
CA ARG A 85 -2.22 15.12 17.57
C ARG A 85 -1.39 16.38 17.81
N TRP A 86 -0.96 17.05 16.74
CA TRP A 86 0.06 18.10 16.85
C TRP A 86 -0.40 19.49 16.38
N HIS A 87 -1.51 19.57 15.62
CA HIS A 87 -2.02 20.78 15.00
C HIS A 87 -3.55 20.80 15.04
N SER A 88 -4.12 20.75 16.24
CA SER A 88 -5.57 20.63 16.44
C SER A 88 -6.37 21.76 15.78
N ASP A 89 -5.79 22.96 15.67
CA ASP A 89 -6.38 24.09 14.97
C ASP A 89 -6.56 23.82 13.46
N LEU A 90 -5.56 23.23 12.82
CA LEU A 90 -5.64 22.84 11.41
C LEU A 90 -6.59 21.64 11.22
N TYR A 91 -6.56 20.68 12.16
CA TYR A 91 -7.49 19.56 12.13
C TYR A 91 -8.95 20.03 12.16
N ASN A 92 -9.29 20.98 13.05
CA ASN A 92 -10.64 21.53 13.12
C ASN A 92 -11.03 22.29 11.84
N LYS A 93 -10.12 23.04 11.22
CA LYS A 93 -10.36 23.70 9.93
C LYS A 93 -10.66 22.71 8.81
N VAL A 94 -9.98 21.55 8.80
CA VAL A 94 -10.27 20.47 7.85
C VAL A 94 -11.65 19.88 8.11
N LEU A 95 -12.03 19.62 9.36
CA LEU A 95 -13.37 19.11 9.71
C LEU A 95 -14.48 20.07 9.34
N ASN A 96 -14.24 21.38 9.44
CA ASN A 96 -15.19 22.43 9.06
C ASN A 96 -15.21 22.71 7.53
N ASN A 97 -14.43 21.95 6.74
CA ASN A 97 -14.26 22.16 5.29
C ASN A 97 -13.72 23.57 4.92
N GLU A 98 -13.01 24.23 5.83
CA GLU A 98 -12.38 25.52 5.57
C GLU A 98 -11.10 25.39 4.74
N ILE A 99 -10.37 24.27 4.91
CA ILE A 99 -9.15 23.94 4.17
C ILE A 99 -9.17 22.45 3.83
N ASN A 100 -8.49 22.04 2.76
CA ASN A 100 -8.34 20.63 2.45
C ASN A 100 -7.17 19.99 3.23
N VAL A 101 -7.12 18.65 3.26
CA VAL A 101 -6.11 17.89 4.01
C VAL A 101 -4.70 18.19 3.52
N LYS A 102 -4.51 18.37 2.20
CA LYS A 102 -3.19 18.64 1.60
C LYS A 102 -2.67 20.03 1.98
N ASP A 103 -3.54 21.04 1.95
CA ASP A 103 -3.19 22.40 2.36
C ASP A 103 -2.85 22.45 3.86
N ALA A 104 -3.63 21.77 4.68
CA ALA A 104 -3.36 21.65 6.11
C ALA A 104 -2.00 21.00 6.38
N GLU A 105 -1.62 19.98 5.61
CA GLU A 105 -0.31 19.32 5.70
C GLU A 105 0.83 20.27 5.34
N ILE A 106 0.68 21.06 4.26
CA ILE A 106 1.69 22.04 3.83
C ILE A 106 1.88 23.10 4.92
N ILE A 107 0.79 23.63 5.47
CA ILE A 107 0.84 24.62 6.57
C ILE A 107 1.51 24.01 7.80
N ALA A 108 1.17 22.76 8.17
CA ALA A 108 1.77 22.09 9.31
C ALA A 108 3.28 21.86 9.14
N LYS A 109 3.72 21.47 7.93
CA LYS A 109 5.15 21.32 7.60
C LYS A 109 5.91 22.65 7.64
N GLY A 110 5.25 23.75 7.27
CA GLY A 110 5.81 25.10 7.33
C GLY A 110 5.96 25.67 8.76
N ARG A 111 5.22 25.11 9.73
CA ARG A 111 5.34 25.51 11.14
C ARG A 111 6.61 24.88 11.73
N LYS A 112 7.57 25.71 12.14
CA LYS A 112 8.71 25.21 12.94
C LYS A 112 8.13 24.65 14.24
N VAL A 113 8.19 23.35 14.43
CA VAL A 113 7.86 22.72 15.71
C VAL A 113 8.91 23.19 16.70
N SER A 114 8.52 24.11 17.59
CA SER A 114 9.33 24.46 18.75
C SER A 114 9.38 23.20 19.62
N HIS A 115 10.51 22.50 19.58
CA HIS A 115 10.81 21.39 20.48
C HIS A 115 11.05 21.94 21.90
N SER A 116 10.00 22.27 22.61
CA SER A 116 10.04 22.43 24.04
C SER A 116 9.09 21.42 24.70
N ASP A 117 9.43 20.15 24.61
CA ASP A 117 9.01 19.12 25.58
C ASP A 117 9.83 17.85 25.37
N LYS A 118 11.13 17.96 25.70
CA LYS A 118 12.04 16.82 25.79
C LYS A 118 11.98 16.10 27.14
N ASN A 119 10.95 16.27 27.96
CA ASN A 119 10.90 15.61 29.26
C ASN A 119 9.48 15.14 29.58
N ASN A 120 9.00 14.08 28.96
CA ASN A 120 8.10 13.11 29.61
C ASN A 120 7.90 11.86 28.75
N ARG A 121 8.99 11.15 28.41
CA ARG A 121 8.91 9.74 28.09
C ARG A 121 9.45 8.98 29.28
N THR A 122 8.61 8.69 30.25
CA THR A 122 8.84 7.57 31.15
C THR A 122 8.87 6.30 30.27
N PRO A 123 9.99 5.57 30.23
CA PRO A 123 9.99 4.26 29.59
C PRO A 123 8.94 3.42 30.30
N SER A 124 8.09 2.74 29.56
CA SER A 124 7.15 1.76 30.09
C SER A 124 7.94 0.65 30.78
N GLN A 125 8.14 0.76 32.08
CA GLN A 125 8.76 -0.27 32.93
C GLN A 125 7.87 -1.52 33.08
N HIS A 126 6.75 -1.58 32.36
CA HIS A 126 5.79 -2.67 32.51
C HIS A 126 6.08 -3.93 31.67
N ILE A 127 7.09 -3.91 30.78
CA ILE A 127 7.42 -5.07 29.96
C ILE A 127 8.61 -5.87 30.54
N ALA A 128 9.41 -5.29 31.44
CA ALA A 128 10.56 -5.97 32.02
C ALA A 128 10.19 -7.00 33.11
N ASN A 129 8.99 -6.95 33.69
CA ASN A 129 8.62 -7.86 34.80
C ASN A 129 7.88 -9.12 34.36
N ILE A 130 7.62 -9.33 33.07
CA ILE A 130 6.98 -10.57 32.58
C ILE A 130 8.00 -11.63 32.15
N ALA A 131 9.27 -11.27 31.95
CA ALA A 131 10.30 -12.19 31.46
C ALA A 131 11.06 -12.93 32.58
N VAL A 132 10.83 -12.64 33.88
CA VAL A 132 11.62 -13.22 34.97
C VAL A 132 10.91 -14.38 35.70
N ASN A 133 9.65 -14.67 35.40
CA ASN A 133 8.89 -15.70 36.13
C ASN A 133 8.64 -17.02 35.40
N VAL A 134 9.46 -17.40 34.41
CA VAL A 134 9.27 -18.66 33.66
C VAL A 134 10.41 -19.69 33.87
N THR A 135 11.40 -19.44 34.71
CA THR A 135 12.54 -20.38 34.84
C THR A 135 12.71 -21.08 36.19
N ASP A 136 11.73 -21.05 37.08
CA ASP A 136 11.84 -21.85 38.31
C ASP A 136 10.59 -22.72 38.52
N ASN A 137 10.48 -23.81 37.76
CA ASN A 137 9.75 -25.02 38.18
C ASN A 137 10.08 -26.20 37.23
N VAL A 138 11.27 -26.75 37.34
CA VAL A 138 11.58 -28.15 36.98
C VAL A 138 12.46 -28.73 38.07
N ASN A 139 11.83 -29.39 39.02
CA ASN A 139 12.30 -30.52 39.76
C ASN A 139 11.10 -31.40 40.10
#